data_e41ce267018cf6a82eb610891e2e4125
#
_entry.id   e41ce267018cf6a82eb610891e2e4125
#
_cell.length_a   1.000
_cell.length_b   1.000
_cell.length_c   1.000
_cell.angle_alpha   90.00
_cell.angle_beta   90.00
_cell.angle_gamma   90.00
#
_symmetry.space_group_name_H-M   'P 1'
#
loop_
_entity.id
_entity.type
_entity.pdbx_description
1 polymer ?
#
loop_
_entity_poly.entity_id
_entity_poly.type
_entity_poly.pdbx_seq_one_letter_code
_entity_poly.pdbx_strand_id
1 'polypeptide(L)' 'MEYVFVSFKEDRAVLADGKKLGQTNQTLLIVKGHHCFTLEGLQNYHPEKVDAVIEQTTSLSPYKVSFF' A
#
# COMPACT_ATOMS: atom_id res chain seq x y z
N MET A 1 11.21 7.62 7.48
CA MET A 1 10.16 7.09 6.58
C MET A 1 10.25 5.59 6.48
N GLU A 2 9.13 4.95 6.33
CA GLU A 2 9.06 3.52 6.14
C GLU A 2 8.82 3.19 4.67
N TYR A 3 8.95 1.91 4.32
CA TYR A 3 8.79 1.44 2.95
C TYR A 3 7.66 0.43 2.88
N VAL A 4 6.80 0.59 1.87
CA VAL A 4 5.70 -0.34 1.63
C VAL A 4 5.62 -0.65 0.14
N PHE A 5 5.34 -1.91 -0.17
CA PHE A 5 5.14 -2.37 -1.55
C PHE A 5 3.73 -2.94 -1.66
N VAL A 6 2.91 -2.31 -2.48
CA VAL A 6 1.53 -2.74 -2.69
C VAL A 6 1.44 -3.42 -4.05
N SER A 7 1.11 -4.70 -4.05
CA SER A 7 1.01 -5.47 -5.30
C SER A 7 -0.45 -5.62 -5.75
N PHE A 8 -0.64 -5.54 -7.05
CA PHE A 8 -1.92 -5.76 -7.69
C PHE A 8 -1.67 -6.20 -9.14
N LYS A 9 -2.68 -6.79 -9.77
CA LYS A 9 -2.56 -7.30 -11.15
C LYS A 9 -2.38 -6.22 -12.21
N GLU A 10 -2.66 -4.96 -11.87
CA GLU A 10 -2.50 -3.83 -12.78
C GLU A 10 -2.00 -2.63 -11.99
N ASP A 11 -1.53 -1.61 -12.71
CA ASP A 11 -1.11 -0.37 -12.07
C ASP A 11 -2.32 0.44 -11.66
N ARG A 12 -2.36 0.80 -10.39
CA ARG A 12 -3.47 1.58 -9.84
C ARG A 12 -2.96 2.47 -8.72
N ALA A 13 -3.62 3.61 -8.51
CA ALA A 13 -3.27 4.49 -7.41
C ALA A 13 -3.57 3.82 -6.07
N VAL A 14 -2.62 3.91 -5.15
CA VAL A 14 -2.75 3.38 -3.79
C VAL A 14 -3.15 4.52 -2.88
N LEU A 15 -4.17 4.29 -2.08
CA LEU A 15 -4.60 5.24 -1.06
C LEU A 15 -4.17 4.72 0.31
N ALA A 16 -3.57 5.60 1.10
CA ALA A 16 -3.26 5.33 2.50
C ALA A 16 -4.08 6.30 3.33
N ASP A 17 -4.96 5.77 4.20
CA ASP A 17 -5.87 6.56 5.02
C ASP A 17 -6.72 7.53 4.17
N GLY A 18 -7.12 7.08 2.98
CA GLY A 18 -7.94 7.85 2.06
C GLY A 18 -7.19 8.87 1.22
N LYS A 19 -5.87 8.96 1.33
CA LYS A 19 -5.05 9.90 0.59
C LYS A 19 -4.14 9.18 -0.38
N LYS A 20 -3.96 9.73 -1.58
CA LYS A 20 -3.08 9.12 -2.58
C LYS A 20 -1.65 9.05 -2.08
N LEU A 21 -1.10 7.84 -2.07
CA LEU A 21 0.28 7.58 -1.67
C LEU A 21 1.20 7.41 -2.88
N GLY A 22 0.74 6.70 -3.88
CA GLY A 22 1.52 6.38 -5.06
C GLY A 22 0.78 5.37 -5.91
N GLN A 23 1.52 4.45 -6.54
CA GLN A 23 0.94 3.42 -7.40
C GLN A 23 1.34 2.03 -6.93
N THR A 24 0.55 1.05 -7.34
CA THR A 24 0.85 -0.36 -7.09
C THR A 24 2.11 -0.79 -7.83
N ASN A 25 2.69 -1.90 -7.36
CA ASN A 25 3.86 -2.53 -7.99
C ASN A 25 5.12 -1.66 -7.96
N GLN A 26 5.19 -0.77 -6.99
CA GLN A 26 6.34 0.09 -6.72
C GLN A 26 6.58 0.16 -5.22
N THR A 27 7.83 0.40 -4.83
CA THR A 27 8.15 0.65 -3.43
C THR A 27 7.79 2.10 -3.09
N LEU A 28 6.95 2.28 -2.08
CA LEU A 28 6.43 3.58 -1.69
C LEU A 28 6.96 3.96 -0.31
N LEU A 29 7.07 5.26 -0.07
CA LEU A 29 7.48 5.80 1.22
C LEU A 29 6.24 6.24 2.01
N ILE A 30 6.24 5.94 3.31
CA ILE A 30 5.13 6.30 4.18
C ILE A 30 5.65 6.56 5.59
N VAL A 31 4.96 7.40 6.34
CA VAL A 31 5.30 7.63 7.75
C VAL A 31 5.06 6.36 8.55
N LYS A 32 5.92 6.10 9.53
CA LYS A 32 5.74 5.00 10.46
C LYS A 32 4.39 5.10 11.15
N GLY A 33 3.74 3.95 11.36
CA GLY A 33 2.50 3.87 12.13
C GLY A 33 1.45 3.02 11.46
N HIS A 34 0.24 3.08 11.99
CA HIS A 34 -0.90 2.33 11.47
C HIS A 34 -1.51 3.05 10.27
N HIS A 35 -1.73 2.30 9.21
CA HIS A 35 -2.33 2.82 7.98
C HIS A 35 -3.35 1.84 7.42
N CYS A 36 -4.35 2.40 6.74
CA CYS A 36 -5.37 1.64 6.03
C CYS A 36 -5.14 1.82 4.54
N PHE A 37 -4.84 0.74 3.84
CA PHE A 37 -4.54 0.77 2.41
C PHE A 37 -5.74 0.36 1.59
N THR A 38 -6.02 1.13 0.55
CA THR A 38 -7.05 0.83 -0.45
C THR A 38 -6.53 1.21 -1.82
N LEU A 39 -7.27 0.86 -2.85
CA LEU A 39 -6.96 1.26 -4.22
C LEU A 39 -8.01 2.23 -4.73
N GLU A 40 -7.59 3.19 -5.54
CA GLU A 40 -8.48 4.16 -6.14
C GLU A 40 -9.26 3.53 -7.29
N GLY A 41 -10.47 4.02 -7.52
CA GLY A 41 -11.28 3.62 -8.65
C GLY A 41 -12.22 2.47 -8.35
N LEU A 42 -12.51 1.67 -9.38
CA LEU A 42 -13.48 0.60 -9.30
C LEU A 42 -13.05 -0.45 -8.27
N GLN A 43 -14.00 -0.89 -7.45
CA GLN A 43 -13.70 -1.90 -6.44
C GLN A 43 -13.78 -3.31 -7.04
N ASN A 44 -12.80 -3.62 -7.85
CA ASN A 44 -12.64 -4.94 -8.47
C ASN A 44 -11.43 -5.67 -7.89
N TYR A 45 -11.19 -5.48 -6.59
CA TYR A 45 -10.03 -6.05 -5.90
C TYR A 45 -10.43 -6.59 -4.54
N HIS A 46 -9.60 -7.49 -4.02
CA HIS A 46 -9.78 -8.11 -2.71
C HIS A 46 -8.45 -8.09 -1.96
N PRO A 47 -8.47 -7.93 -0.65
CA PRO A 47 -9.61 -7.53 0.19
C PRO A 47 -10.02 -6.08 -0.08
N GLU A 48 -11.11 -5.62 0.52
CA GLU A 48 -11.57 -4.24 0.33
C GLU A 48 -10.56 -3.23 0.87
N LYS A 49 -9.87 -3.59 1.93
CA LYS A 49 -8.84 -2.76 2.55
C LYS A 49 -7.88 -3.63 3.32
N VAL A 50 -6.70 -3.08 3.60
CA VAL A 50 -5.70 -3.74 4.44
C VAL A 50 -5.26 -2.75 5.50
N ASP A 51 -5.48 -3.10 6.76
CA ASP A 51 -4.97 -2.33 7.89
C ASP A 51 -3.65 -2.95 8.33
N ALA A 52 -2.62 -2.13 8.49
CA ALA A 52 -1.30 -2.63 8.86
C ALA A 52 -0.53 -1.59 9.66
N VAL A 53 0.33 -2.08 10.53
CA VAL A 53 1.31 -1.24 11.23
C VAL A 53 2.61 -1.32 10.45
N ILE A 54 3.06 -0.19 9.95
CA ILE A 54 4.27 -0.12 9.11
C ILE A 54 5.41 0.39 9.95
N GLU A 55 6.38 -0.49 10.23
CA GLU A 55 7.55 -0.14 11.00
C GLU A 55 8.68 -1.13 10.71
N GLN A 56 9.92 -0.73 11.03
CA GLN A 56 11.11 -1.57 10.87
C GLN A 56 11.29 -2.10 9.46
N THR A 57 10.97 -1.28 8.48
CA THR A 57 11.13 -1.63 7.07
C THR A 57 12.40 -1.03 6.49
N THR A 58 12.84 -1.57 5.35
CA THR A 58 13.98 -1.02 4.59
C THR A 58 13.62 -1.04 3.11
N SER A 59 14.43 -0.35 2.30
CA SER A 59 14.21 -0.34 0.85
C SER A 59 14.35 -1.73 0.24
N LEU A 60 15.12 -2.62 0.87
CA LEU A 60 15.29 -3.99 0.41
C LEU A 60 14.25 -4.95 1.03
N SER A 61 13.62 -4.54 2.11
CA SER A 61 12.60 -5.34 2.80
C SER A 61 11.40 -4.46 3.16
N PRO A 62 10.65 -4.00 2.17
CA PRO A 62 9.44 -3.21 2.45
C PRO A 62 8.35 -4.10 3.03
N TYR A 63 7.40 -3.47 3.72
CA TYR A 63 6.20 -4.16 4.14
C TYR A 63 5.36 -4.44 2.88
N LYS A 64 4.95 -5.69 2.70
CA LYS A 64 4.21 -6.09 1.49
C LYS A 64 2.72 -6.17 1.75
N VAL A 65 1.96 -5.46 0.93
CA VAL A 65 0.50 -5.48 0.91
C VAL A 65 0.08 -6.06 -0.43
N SER A 66 -0.79 -7.07 -0.42
CA SER A 66 -1.23 -7.72 -1.65
C SER A 66 -2.73 -7.55 -1.85
N PHE A 67 -3.10 -7.05 -3.00
CA PHE A 67 -4.48 -7.03 -3.47
C PHE A 67 -4.61 -7.97 -4.66
N PHE A 68 -5.80 -8.53 -4.84
CA PHE A 68 -6.07 -9.47 -5.92
C PHE A 68 -7.23 -9.03 -6.78
#